data_e254d7529c220880dc9288833534081e
#
_entry.id   e254d7529c220880dc9288833534081e
#
_cell.length_a   1.000
_cell.length_b   1.000
_cell.length_c   1.000
_cell.angle_alpha   90.00
_cell.angle_beta   90.00
_cell.angle_gamma   90.00
#
_symmetry.space_group_name_H-M   'P 1'
#
loop_
_entity.id
_entity.type
_entity.pdbx_description
1 polymer ?
#
loop_
_entity_poly.entity_id
_entity_poly.type
_entity_poly.pdbx_seq_one_letter_code
_entity_poly.pdbx_strand_id
1 'polypeptide(L)'
;MIYHFIVNPRARSGLGEMLWKQLEPELCRKRIDYQIHLTTKKKDAGKIASEITEDGQEHMFVVLGGDGTLNEVLSGIKSLEKVTLGYIPIGSSNDFARGTGIPGDPFEALDTILSPKRVEKMDIGVLKREGKGRRFAVSAGIGFDAAVCHEVCVSKWKRVLNLLKIGKLSYAVVAMDRIIKDQPVKLELTLDDGSMKVFERTYFAAFMNLPYEGGGFKFCPDASGSDGFLDIMVVSDLSKLKILCLLPTAFSGKHTRFKGVTILKCRSVKVVTDRALPLHTDGEPSFLSKEIEVSLEKEKLNVIVE
;
A
#
# COMPACT_ATOMS: atom_id res chain seq x y z
N MET A 1 -3.00 10.06 -27.28
CA MET A 1 -3.27 9.21 -26.09
C MET A 1 -4.05 10.06 -25.10
N ILE A 2 -5.20 9.60 -24.65
CA ILE A 2 -6.06 10.34 -23.71
C ILE A 2 -5.63 9.98 -22.28
N TYR A 3 -5.44 11.00 -21.43
CA TYR A 3 -5.16 10.83 -20.01
C TYR A 3 -6.47 10.69 -19.22
N HIS A 4 -6.66 9.58 -18.50
CA HIS A 4 -7.80 9.38 -17.62
C HIS A 4 -7.43 9.78 -16.19
N PHE A 5 -7.84 10.97 -15.77
CA PHE A 5 -7.63 11.45 -14.40
C PHE A 5 -8.70 10.90 -13.47
N ILE A 6 -8.32 9.99 -12.58
CA ILE A 6 -9.18 9.46 -11.51
C ILE A 6 -8.90 10.27 -10.25
N VAL A 7 -9.79 11.17 -9.92
CA VAL A 7 -9.60 12.17 -8.87
C VAL A 7 -10.48 11.86 -7.66
N ASN A 8 -9.86 11.80 -6.48
CA ASN A 8 -10.60 11.74 -5.22
C ASN A 8 -10.75 13.14 -4.61
N PRO A 9 -11.86 13.84 -4.84
CA PRO A 9 -12.05 15.22 -4.39
C PRO A 9 -12.04 15.33 -2.85
N ARG A 10 -12.42 14.26 -2.15
CA ARG A 10 -12.50 14.22 -0.68
C ARG A 10 -11.19 13.83 0.00
N ALA A 11 -10.13 13.52 -0.75
CA ALA A 11 -8.83 13.20 -0.18
C ALA A 11 -8.35 14.34 0.74
N ARG A 12 -7.80 13.97 1.92
CA ARG A 12 -7.34 14.94 2.94
C ARG A 12 -8.32 16.09 3.19
N SER A 13 -9.58 15.75 3.45
CA SER A 13 -10.63 16.72 3.82
C SER A 13 -10.91 17.80 2.75
N GLY A 14 -10.91 17.42 1.48
CA GLY A 14 -11.23 18.30 0.35
C GLY A 14 -10.02 18.84 -0.41
N LEU A 15 -8.79 18.50 0.00
CA LEU A 15 -7.57 18.91 -0.70
C LEU A 15 -7.57 18.43 -2.18
N GLY A 16 -8.15 17.25 -2.45
CA GLY A 16 -8.22 16.71 -3.81
C GLY A 16 -8.98 17.61 -4.78
N GLU A 17 -10.12 18.15 -4.37
CA GLU A 17 -10.90 19.08 -5.20
C GLU A 17 -10.15 20.41 -5.42
N MET A 18 -9.55 20.93 -4.35
CA MET A 18 -8.79 22.18 -4.41
C MET A 18 -7.59 22.08 -5.36
N LEU A 19 -6.82 20.98 -5.26
CA LEU A 19 -5.66 20.74 -6.12
C LEU A 19 -6.08 20.49 -7.57
N TRP A 20 -7.16 19.74 -7.81
CA TRP A 20 -7.65 19.56 -9.16
C TRP A 20 -7.93 20.89 -9.86
N LYS A 21 -8.64 21.81 -9.19
CA LYS A 21 -8.91 23.16 -9.72
C LYS A 21 -7.65 23.98 -10.04
N GLN A 22 -6.50 23.62 -9.43
CA GLN A 22 -5.21 24.28 -9.71
C GLN A 22 -4.43 23.56 -10.83
N LEU A 23 -4.54 22.25 -10.94
CA LEU A 23 -3.82 21.45 -11.94
C LEU A 23 -4.51 21.45 -13.31
N GLU A 24 -5.84 21.50 -13.35
CA GLU A 24 -6.61 21.49 -14.60
C GLU A 24 -6.26 22.62 -15.58
N PRO A 25 -6.05 23.89 -15.14
CA PRO A 25 -5.60 24.96 -16.02
C PRO A 25 -4.24 24.69 -16.69
N GLU A 26 -3.35 23.95 -16.03
CA GLU A 26 -2.05 23.56 -16.62
C GLU A 26 -2.24 22.57 -17.75
N LEU A 27 -3.18 21.60 -17.63
CA LEU A 27 -3.53 20.67 -18.70
C LEU A 27 -4.08 21.43 -19.92
N CYS A 28 -4.99 22.38 -19.69
CA CYS A 28 -5.54 23.23 -20.74
C CYS A 28 -4.45 24.06 -21.43
N ARG A 29 -3.55 24.68 -20.67
CA ARG A 29 -2.43 25.47 -21.18
C ARG A 29 -1.47 24.64 -22.04
N LYS A 30 -1.22 23.41 -21.61
CA LYS A 30 -0.35 22.46 -22.32
C LYS A 30 -1.08 21.69 -23.45
N ARG A 31 -2.38 21.93 -23.67
CA ARG A 31 -3.24 21.29 -24.67
C ARG A 31 -3.23 19.76 -24.57
N ILE A 32 -3.32 19.26 -23.33
CA ILE A 32 -3.38 17.82 -23.05
C ILE A 32 -4.80 17.33 -23.27
N ASP A 33 -4.95 16.23 -23.99
CA ASP A 33 -6.23 15.52 -24.14
C ASP A 33 -6.47 14.67 -22.87
N TYR A 34 -7.52 15.00 -22.12
CA TYR A 34 -7.83 14.28 -20.89
C TYR A 34 -9.32 14.08 -20.66
N GLN A 35 -9.63 13.09 -19.83
CA GLN A 35 -10.95 12.85 -19.26
C GLN A 35 -10.83 12.81 -17.74
N ILE A 36 -11.75 13.50 -17.06
CA ILE A 36 -11.81 13.51 -15.60
C ILE A 36 -12.89 12.56 -15.09
N HIS A 37 -12.55 11.77 -14.08
CA HIS A 37 -13.43 10.85 -13.36
C HIS A 37 -13.37 11.17 -11.88
N LEU A 38 -14.40 11.81 -11.34
CA LEU A 38 -14.48 12.18 -9.93
C LEU A 38 -15.07 11.03 -9.12
N THR A 39 -14.39 10.60 -8.07
CA THR A 39 -14.95 9.61 -7.14
C THR A 39 -15.96 10.25 -6.20
N THR A 40 -17.07 9.60 -5.92
CA THR A 40 -18.14 10.10 -5.04
C THR A 40 -18.19 9.37 -3.70
N LYS A 41 -17.78 8.10 -3.68
CA LYS A 41 -17.79 7.21 -2.51
C LYS A 41 -16.65 6.19 -2.56
N LYS A 42 -16.49 5.43 -1.48
CA LYS A 42 -15.54 4.32 -1.43
C LYS A 42 -15.84 3.29 -2.51
N LYS A 43 -14.80 2.73 -3.14
CA LYS A 43 -14.79 1.78 -4.26
C LYS A 43 -15.15 2.37 -5.64
N ASP A 44 -15.46 3.65 -5.75
CA ASP A 44 -15.73 4.26 -7.06
C ASP A 44 -14.50 4.26 -7.96
N ALA A 45 -13.32 4.52 -7.41
CA ALA A 45 -12.08 4.54 -8.19
C ALA A 45 -11.81 3.19 -8.89
N GLY A 46 -12.06 2.09 -8.18
CA GLY A 46 -11.93 0.75 -8.75
C GLY A 46 -12.99 0.45 -9.82
N LYS A 47 -14.23 0.91 -9.60
CA LYS A 47 -15.30 0.76 -10.59
C LYS A 47 -14.98 1.53 -11.87
N ILE A 48 -14.54 2.78 -11.76
CA ILE A 48 -14.11 3.62 -12.89
C ILE A 48 -12.97 2.94 -13.65
N ALA A 49 -11.93 2.47 -12.95
CA ALA A 49 -10.82 1.78 -13.58
C ALA A 49 -11.25 0.50 -14.31
N SER A 50 -12.19 -0.26 -13.71
CA SER A 50 -12.73 -1.46 -14.33
C SER A 50 -13.53 -1.17 -15.61
N GLU A 51 -14.35 -0.11 -15.60
CA GLU A 51 -15.15 0.29 -16.76
C GLU A 51 -14.27 0.79 -17.92
N ILE A 52 -13.23 1.59 -17.63
CA ILE A 52 -12.33 2.09 -18.65
C ILE A 52 -11.52 0.95 -19.30
N THR A 53 -11.02 0.00 -18.50
CA THR A 53 -10.16 -1.09 -18.99
C THR A 53 -10.93 -2.29 -19.55
N GLU A 54 -12.27 -2.22 -19.64
CA GLU A 54 -13.11 -3.30 -20.16
C GLU A 54 -12.94 -3.53 -21.67
N ASP A 55 -12.57 -2.48 -22.40
CA ASP A 55 -12.31 -2.54 -23.84
C ASP A 55 -11.00 -3.28 -24.20
N GLY A 56 -10.16 -3.58 -23.22
CA GLY A 56 -8.89 -4.27 -23.36
C GLY A 56 -7.84 -3.51 -24.17
N GLN A 57 -7.98 -2.19 -24.31
CA GLN A 57 -7.00 -1.32 -24.96
C GLN A 57 -5.95 -0.81 -23.96
N GLU A 58 -4.95 -0.08 -24.49
CA GLU A 58 -3.95 0.60 -23.68
C GLU A 58 -4.52 1.91 -23.13
N HIS A 59 -4.34 2.15 -21.82
CA HIS A 59 -4.83 3.34 -21.15
C HIS A 59 -3.73 4.04 -20.35
N MET A 60 -3.81 5.37 -20.31
CA MET A 60 -2.99 6.22 -19.46
C MET A 60 -3.81 6.72 -18.30
N PHE A 61 -3.58 6.17 -17.11
CA PHE A 61 -4.26 6.59 -15.87
C PHE A 61 -3.42 7.58 -15.10
N VAL A 62 -4.07 8.60 -14.55
CA VAL A 62 -3.47 9.53 -13.59
C VAL A 62 -4.34 9.53 -12.33
N VAL A 63 -3.82 9.01 -11.24
CA VAL A 63 -4.54 8.94 -9.96
C VAL A 63 -4.14 10.11 -9.09
N LEU A 64 -5.10 11.00 -8.79
CA LEU A 64 -4.96 12.07 -7.81
C LEU A 64 -5.67 11.67 -6.53
N GLY A 65 -4.90 11.19 -5.55
CA GLY A 65 -5.46 10.61 -4.33
C GLY A 65 -4.39 10.18 -3.32
N GLY A 66 -4.80 9.40 -2.34
CA GLY A 66 -3.90 8.70 -1.42
C GLY A 66 -3.75 7.23 -1.80
N ASP A 67 -2.93 6.47 -1.03
CA ASP A 67 -2.65 5.06 -1.26
C ASP A 67 -3.94 4.21 -1.36
N GLY A 68 -4.99 4.54 -0.57
CA GLY A 68 -6.28 3.84 -0.65
C GLY A 68 -7.01 4.06 -1.99
N THR A 69 -6.93 5.26 -2.58
CA THR A 69 -7.51 5.52 -3.91
C THR A 69 -6.73 4.76 -4.99
N LEU A 70 -5.40 4.74 -4.88
CA LEU A 70 -4.54 3.97 -5.75
C LEU A 70 -4.84 2.46 -5.66
N ASN A 71 -4.98 1.92 -4.45
CA ASN A 71 -5.33 0.52 -4.22
C ASN A 71 -6.68 0.15 -4.85
N GLU A 72 -7.69 1.03 -4.77
CA GLU A 72 -8.97 0.84 -5.45
C GLU A 72 -8.79 0.78 -6.98
N VAL A 73 -8.04 1.71 -7.58
CA VAL A 73 -7.75 1.73 -9.02
C VAL A 73 -7.08 0.43 -9.45
N LEU A 74 -6.01 0.02 -8.77
CA LEU A 74 -5.28 -1.22 -9.08
C LEU A 74 -6.18 -2.46 -9.01
N SER A 75 -7.09 -2.48 -8.03
CA SER A 75 -8.05 -3.59 -7.87
C SER A 75 -9.09 -3.63 -8.99
N GLY A 76 -9.35 -2.51 -9.67
CA GLY A 76 -10.30 -2.41 -10.76
C GLY A 76 -9.72 -2.71 -12.15
N ILE A 77 -8.43 -2.50 -12.36
CA ILE A 77 -7.77 -2.70 -13.67
C ILE A 77 -7.91 -4.17 -14.12
N LYS A 78 -8.37 -4.38 -15.36
CA LYS A 78 -8.55 -5.73 -15.94
C LYS A 78 -7.23 -6.36 -16.35
N SER A 79 -6.38 -5.64 -17.09
CA SER A 79 -5.04 -6.08 -17.49
C SER A 79 -4.02 -5.01 -17.08
N LEU A 80 -3.10 -5.36 -16.19
CA LEU A 80 -2.12 -4.43 -15.64
C LEU A 80 -1.13 -3.96 -16.71
N GLU A 81 -0.69 -4.85 -17.59
CA GLU A 81 0.30 -4.56 -18.63
C GLU A 81 -0.17 -3.54 -19.68
N LYS A 82 -1.52 -3.37 -19.80
CA LYS A 82 -2.15 -2.41 -20.72
C LYS A 82 -2.37 -1.02 -20.10
N VAL A 83 -2.01 -0.84 -18.84
CA VAL A 83 -2.16 0.43 -18.15
C VAL A 83 -0.80 1.03 -17.85
N THR A 84 -0.63 2.30 -18.23
CA THR A 84 0.45 3.15 -17.73
C THR A 84 -0.13 4.06 -16.63
N LEU A 85 0.47 4.03 -15.45
CA LEU A 85 0.02 4.74 -14.27
C LEU A 85 0.91 5.94 -13.95
N GLY A 86 0.33 7.13 -13.90
CA GLY A 86 0.86 8.29 -13.21
C GLY A 86 0.18 8.45 -11.86
N TYR A 87 0.90 8.92 -10.86
CA TYR A 87 0.36 9.11 -9.51
C TYR A 87 0.69 10.49 -8.97
N ILE A 88 -0.33 11.22 -8.53
CA ILE A 88 -0.21 12.51 -7.84
C ILE A 88 -0.59 12.29 -6.37
N PRO A 89 0.42 12.17 -5.47
CA PRO A 89 0.23 11.74 -4.11
C PRO A 89 -0.29 12.88 -3.21
N ILE A 90 -1.53 12.80 -2.77
CA ILE A 90 -2.15 13.75 -1.86
C ILE A 90 -2.68 13.12 -0.57
N GLY A 91 -2.34 11.87 -0.32
CA GLY A 91 -2.70 11.12 0.90
C GLY A 91 -1.90 11.58 2.12
N SER A 92 -2.13 10.90 3.25
CA SER A 92 -1.42 11.17 4.50
C SER A 92 -0.08 10.45 4.59
N SER A 93 0.01 9.24 4.06
CA SER A 93 1.20 8.38 4.09
C SER A 93 2.00 8.48 2.80
N ASN A 94 1.34 8.30 1.67
CA ASN A 94 1.92 8.28 0.32
C ASN A 94 3.12 7.32 0.23
N ASP A 95 2.95 6.11 0.80
CA ASP A 95 4.03 5.14 0.90
C ASP A 95 4.40 4.59 -0.48
N PHE A 96 3.43 4.51 -1.41
CA PHE A 96 3.71 4.17 -2.82
C PHE A 96 4.66 5.19 -3.47
N ALA A 97 4.34 6.49 -3.39
CA ALA A 97 5.20 7.53 -3.96
C ALA A 97 6.59 7.55 -3.31
N ARG A 98 6.64 7.34 -1.98
CA ARG A 98 7.91 7.26 -1.24
C ARG A 98 8.76 6.07 -1.69
N GLY A 99 8.15 4.91 -1.90
CA GLY A 99 8.84 3.69 -2.31
C GLY A 99 9.32 3.72 -3.76
N THR A 100 8.61 4.43 -4.63
CA THR A 100 8.92 4.55 -6.06
C THR A 100 9.73 5.79 -6.43
N GLY A 101 9.90 6.74 -5.50
CA GLY A 101 10.59 8.01 -5.77
C GLY A 101 9.75 9.04 -6.54
N ILE A 102 8.44 8.81 -6.69
CA ILE A 102 7.54 9.79 -7.32
C ILE A 102 7.53 11.08 -6.49
N PRO A 103 7.58 12.27 -7.13
CA PRO A 103 7.56 13.54 -6.43
C PRO A 103 6.36 13.71 -5.50
N GLY A 104 6.61 14.24 -4.30
CA GLY A 104 5.55 14.51 -3.33
C GLY A 104 4.78 15.80 -3.58
N ASP A 105 5.34 16.73 -4.36
CA ASP A 105 4.66 17.93 -4.80
C ASP A 105 3.72 17.61 -5.98
N PRO A 106 2.43 18.01 -5.92
CA PRO A 106 1.47 17.69 -6.96
C PRO A 106 1.78 18.25 -8.35
N PHE A 107 2.43 19.41 -8.43
CA PHE A 107 2.81 20.01 -9.72
C PHE A 107 4.03 19.33 -10.31
N GLU A 108 5.04 19.02 -9.50
CA GLU A 108 6.19 18.24 -9.93
C GLU A 108 5.77 16.83 -10.39
N ALA A 109 4.84 16.19 -9.66
CA ALA A 109 4.29 14.91 -10.06
C ALA A 109 3.54 14.99 -11.40
N LEU A 110 2.73 16.06 -11.62
CA LEU A 110 2.05 16.28 -12.89
C LEU A 110 3.05 16.49 -14.03
N ASP A 111 4.09 17.30 -13.83
CA ASP A 111 5.11 17.56 -14.85
C ASP A 111 5.87 16.28 -15.20
N THR A 112 6.20 15.45 -14.21
CA THR A 112 6.78 14.11 -14.42
C THR A 112 5.86 13.22 -15.26
N ILE A 113 4.55 13.22 -14.97
CA ILE A 113 3.56 12.42 -15.71
C ILE A 113 3.43 12.89 -17.16
N LEU A 114 3.44 14.20 -17.40
CA LEU A 114 3.29 14.77 -18.75
C LEU A 114 4.57 14.71 -19.60
N SER A 115 5.72 14.54 -18.98
CA SER A 115 7.03 14.44 -19.65
C SER A 115 7.90 13.37 -18.99
N PRO A 116 7.47 12.10 -19.07
CA PRO A 116 8.13 11.03 -18.34
C PRO A 116 9.53 10.76 -18.89
N LYS A 117 10.53 10.71 -18.00
CA LYS A 117 11.90 10.29 -18.33
C LYS A 117 12.07 8.79 -18.12
N ARG A 118 11.31 8.20 -17.14
CA ARG A 118 11.40 6.80 -16.80
C ARG A 118 10.04 6.21 -16.47
N VAL A 119 9.75 5.08 -17.11
CA VAL A 119 8.59 4.22 -16.81
C VAL A 119 9.12 2.87 -16.34
N GLU A 120 8.71 2.43 -15.16
CA GLU A 120 9.10 1.14 -14.60
C GLU A 120 7.98 0.12 -14.74
N LYS A 121 8.36 -1.14 -15.01
CA LYS A 121 7.46 -2.28 -14.93
C LYS A 121 7.45 -2.79 -13.49
N MET A 122 6.41 -2.44 -12.76
CA MET A 122 6.27 -2.80 -11.36
C MET A 122 5.51 -4.10 -11.16
N ASP A 123 5.99 -4.88 -10.23
CA ASP A 123 5.28 -6.03 -9.67
C ASP A 123 4.09 -5.54 -8.84
N ILE A 124 2.99 -6.25 -8.91
CA ILE A 124 1.80 -5.99 -8.09
C ILE A 124 1.53 -7.24 -7.26
N GLY A 125 1.47 -7.07 -5.95
CA GLY A 125 1.14 -8.14 -5.04
C GLY A 125 -0.36 -8.46 -5.05
N VAL A 126 -0.71 -9.68 -4.72
CA VAL A 126 -2.09 -10.12 -4.51
C VAL A 126 -2.19 -10.97 -3.25
N LEU A 127 -3.08 -10.58 -2.34
CA LEU A 127 -3.48 -11.35 -1.18
C LEU A 127 -4.76 -12.10 -1.51
N LYS A 128 -4.72 -13.43 -1.46
CA LYS A 128 -5.87 -14.30 -1.70
C LYS A 128 -6.37 -14.92 -0.41
N ARG A 129 -7.68 -14.97 -0.28
CA ARG A 129 -8.40 -15.65 0.77
C ARG A 129 -9.66 -16.29 0.21
N GLU A 130 -9.87 -17.58 0.46
CA GLU A 130 -11.07 -18.31 0.00
C GLU A 130 -11.38 -18.08 -1.49
N GLY A 131 -10.36 -18.09 -2.34
CA GLY A 131 -10.47 -17.88 -3.78
C GLY A 131 -10.69 -16.41 -4.22
N LYS A 132 -10.83 -15.46 -3.28
CA LYS A 132 -10.96 -14.02 -3.60
C LYS A 132 -9.59 -13.35 -3.41
N GLY A 133 -9.15 -12.65 -4.45
CA GLY A 133 -7.89 -11.88 -4.43
C GLY A 133 -8.13 -10.39 -4.24
N ARG A 134 -7.18 -9.71 -3.60
CA ARG A 134 -7.10 -8.25 -3.54
C ARG A 134 -5.66 -7.84 -3.81
N ARG A 135 -5.48 -6.94 -4.77
CA ARG A 135 -4.18 -6.40 -5.16
C ARG A 135 -3.64 -5.41 -4.14
N PHE A 136 -2.32 -5.31 -4.10
CA PHE A 136 -1.60 -4.27 -3.37
C PHE A 136 -0.35 -3.84 -4.13
N ALA A 137 -0.02 -2.56 -4.05
CA ALA A 137 1.18 -2.00 -4.66
C ALA A 137 2.33 -1.89 -3.67
N VAL A 138 2.02 -1.66 -2.39
CA VAL A 138 2.99 -1.39 -1.33
C VAL A 138 3.19 -2.62 -0.47
N SER A 139 2.11 -3.09 0.18
CA SER A 139 2.21 -4.15 1.17
C SER A 139 0.88 -4.85 1.45
N ALA A 140 0.97 -6.05 1.98
CA ALA A 140 -0.11 -6.70 2.69
C ALA A 140 0.37 -7.17 4.07
N GLY A 141 -0.53 -7.28 5.04
CA GLY A 141 -0.16 -7.69 6.38
C GLY A 141 -1.20 -8.57 7.05
N ILE A 142 -0.72 -9.37 8.01
CA ILE A 142 -1.54 -10.23 8.88
C ILE A 142 -1.13 -10.04 10.33
N GLY A 143 -2.11 -9.84 11.22
CA GLY A 143 -1.90 -9.72 12.66
C GLY A 143 -1.93 -8.29 13.16
N PHE A 144 -1.02 -7.96 14.08
CA PHE A 144 -0.95 -6.68 14.78
C PHE A 144 -0.96 -5.46 13.84
N ASP A 145 -0.18 -5.49 12.80
CA ASP A 145 -0.06 -4.45 11.77
C ASP A 145 -1.45 -4.15 11.14
N ALA A 146 -2.13 -5.18 10.65
CA ALA A 146 -3.48 -5.04 10.12
C ALA A 146 -4.50 -4.55 11.18
N ALA A 147 -4.32 -4.92 12.46
CA ALA A 147 -5.15 -4.43 13.55
C ALA A 147 -4.96 -2.93 13.78
N VAL A 148 -3.73 -2.42 13.66
CA VAL A 148 -3.43 -0.98 13.74
C VAL A 148 -4.09 -0.24 12.58
N CYS A 149 -3.98 -0.74 11.35
CA CYS A 149 -4.65 -0.17 10.19
C CYS A 149 -6.17 -0.10 10.37
N HIS A 150 -6.78 -1.16 10.88
CA HIS A 150 -8.21 -1.20 11.18
C HIS A 150 -8.61 -0.13 12.20
N GLU A 151 -7.88 -0.02 13.31
CA GLU A 151 -8.21 0.89 14.39
C GLU A 151 -8.01 2.36 13.99
N VAL A 152 -6.95 2.66 13.26
CA VAL A 152 -6.74 4.02 12.68
C VAL A 152 -7.87 4.40 11.72
N CYS A 153 -8.42 3.45 10.95
CA CYS A 153 -9.55 3.72 10.06
C CYS A 153 -10.88 3.96 10.80
N VAL A 154 -11.11 3.29 11.93
CA VAL A 154 -12.39 3.30 12.66
C VAL A 154 -12.39 4.28 13.84
N SER A 155 -11.22 4.60 14.40
CA SER A 155 -11.07 5.34 15.65
C SER A 155 -11.55 6.79 15.56
N LYS A 156 -12.32 7.21 16.56
CA LYS A 156 -12.69 8.61 16.80
C LYS A 156 -11.44 9.50 17.08
N TRP A 157 -10.33 8.89 17.51
CA TRP A 157 -9.05 9.57 17.76
C TRP A 157 -8.44 10.19 16.49
N LYS A 158 -8.73 9.65 15.29
CA LYS A 158 -8.30 10.26 14.02
C LYS A 158 -8.72 11.73 13.88
N ARG A 159 -9.91 12.08 14.35
CA ARG A 159 -10.40 13.48 14.34
C ARG A 159 -9.62 14.37 15.31
N VAL A 160 -9.35 13.87 16.52
CA VAL A 160 -8.65 14.62 17.57
C VAL A 160 -7.17 14.81 17.21
N LEU A 161 -6.52 13.78 16.69
CA LEU A 161 -5.09 13.80 16.36
C LEU A 161 -4.80 14.56 15.06
N ASN A 162 -5.74 14.58 14.11
CA ASN A 162 -5.67 15.46 12.95
C ASN A 162 -5.81 16.95 13.33
N LEU A 163 -6.63 17.25 14.36
CA LEU A 163 -6.76 18.61 14.88
C LEU A 163 -5.46 19.14 15.50
N LEU A 164 -4.67 18.22 16.09
CA LEU A 164 -3.39 18.53 16.75
C LEU A 164 -2.19 18.52 15.78
N LYS A 165 -2.38 18.32 14.47
CA LYS A 165 -1.32 18.19 13.44
C LYS A 165 -0.27 17.09 13.74
N ILE A 166 -0.62 16.10 14.56
CA ILE A 166 0.28 15.02 15.04
C ILE A 166 -0.02 13.72 14.25
N GLY A 167 -0.37 13.82 12.98
CA GLY A 167 -0.83 12.67 12.17
C GLY A 167 0.09 11.44 12.18
N LYS A 168 1.42 11.64 12.24
CA LYS A 168 2.40 10.54 12.32
C LYS A 168 2.46 9.87 13.71
N LEU A 169 2.25 10.63 14.79
CA LEU A 169 2.22 10.08 16.14
C LEU A 169 0.96 9.26 16.43
N SER A 170 -0.12 9.47 15.69
CA SER A 170 -1.36 8.71 15.90
C SER A 170 -1.18 7.22 15.62
N TYR A 171 -0.42 6.87 14.59
CA TYR A 171 -0.08 5.48 14.30
C TYR A 171 0.74 4.86 15.42
N ALA A 172 1.71 5.59 15.98
CA ALA A 172 2.53 5.10 17.08
C ALA A 172 1.70 4.86 18.36
N VAL A 173 0.77 5.76 18.70
CA VAL A 173 -0.09 5.63 19.89
C VAL A 173 -1.05 4.45 19.73
N VAL A 174 -1.68 4.29 18.57
CA VAL A 174 -2.56 3.15 18.30
C VAL A 174 -1.76 1.84 18.27
N ALA A 175 -0.56 1.86 17.69
CA ALA A 175 0.34 0.73 17.73
C ALA A 175 0.72 0.32 19.16
N MET A 176 1.00 1.28 20.04
CA MET A 176 1.29 1.02 21.45
C MET A 176 0.12 0.35 22.17
N ASP A 177 -1.10 0.86 22.01
CA ASP A 177 -2.30 0.30 22.63
C ASP A 177 -2.56 -1.14 22.15
N ARG A 178 -2.39 -1.38 20.83
CA ARG A 178 -2.55 -2.72 20.27
C ARG A 178 -1.47 -3.69 20.70
N ILE A 179 -0.21 -3.32 20.74
CA ILE A 179 0.88 -4.19 21.23
C ILE A 179 0.55 -4.70 22.65
N ILE A 180 0.00 -3.82 23.50
CA ILE A 180 -0.35 -4.20 24.87
C ILE A 180 -1.47 -5.24 24.90
N LYS A 181 -2.47 -5.11 24.04
CA LYS A 181 -3.68 -5.96 24.00
C LYS A 181 -3.47 -7.28 23.26
N ASP A 182 -2.73 -7.26 22.15
CA ASP A 182 -2.61 -8.42 21.27
C ASP A 182 -1.73 -9.52 21.90
N GLN A 183 -2.09 -10.76 21.61
CA GLN A 183 -1.34 -11.96 21.99
C GLN A 183 -0.63 -12.52 20.75
N PRO A 184 0.61 -12.99 20.89
CA PRO A 184 1.29 -13.65 19.78
C PRO A 184 0.60 -14.94 19.37
N VAL A 185 0.81 -15.34 18.12
CA VAL A 185 0.22 -16.53 17.50
C VAL A 185 1.31 -17.42 16.93
N LYS A 186 1.02 -18.67 16.69
CA LYS A 186 1.81 -19.53 15.85
C LYS A 186 1.56 -19.17 14.39
N LEU A 187 2.64 -18.96 13.63
CA LEU A 187 2.62 -18.64 12.21
C LEU A 187 3.43 -19.68 11.45
N GLU A 188 2.84 -20.25 10.41
CA GLU A 188 3.49 -21.17 9.49
C GLU A 188 3.51 -20.53 8.09
N LEU A 189 4.70 -20.47 7.51
CA LEU A 189 4.93 -19.97 6.15
C LEU A 189 5.42 -21.11 5.27
N THR A 190 4.76 -21.36 4.15
CA THR A 190 5.26 -22.25 3.10
C THR A 190 5.60 -21.39 1.88
N LEU A 191 6.89 -21.29 1.55
CA LEU A 191 7.41 -20.48 0.45
C LEU A 191 7.29 -21.22 -0.88
N ASP A 192 7.47 -20.49 -1.98
CA ASP A 192 7.41 -21.01 -3.35
C ASP A 192 8.48 -22.06 -3.69
N ASP A 193 9.61 -22.09 -2.95
CA ASP A 193 10.63 -23.14 -3.04
C ASP A 193 10.26 -24.43 -2.26
N GLY A 194 9.08 -24.48 -1.65
CA GLY A 194 8.60 -25.56 -0.80
C GLY A 194 9.15 -25.54 0.63
N SER A 195 10.02 -24.62 0.98
CA SER A 195 10.53 -24.48 2.35
C SER A 195 9.44 -24.04 3.31
N MET A 196 9.41 -24.67 4.49
CA MET A 196 8.49 -24.32 5.57
C MET A 196 9.25 -23.61 6.70
N LYS A 197 8.69 -22.50 7.17
CA LYS A 197 9.17 -21.76 8.33
C LYS A 197 8.07 -21.67 9.37
N VAL A 198 8.37 -21.99 10.61
CA VAL A 198 7.43 -21.96 11.74
C VAL A 198 7.94 -20.96 12.78
N PHE A 199 7.05 -20.09 13.20
CA PHE A 199 7.30 -19.08 14.23
C PHE A 199 6.27 -19.25 15.34
N GLU A 200 6.70 -19.65 16.52
CA GLU A 200 5.78 -20.04 17.61
C GLU A 200 5.10 -18.84 18.28
N ARG A 201 5.71 -17.66 18.25
CA ARG A 201 5.22 -16.47 18.95
C ARG A 201 5.31 -15.23 18.08
N THR A 202 4.50 -15.18 17.01
CA THR A 202 4.47 -14.08 16.05
C THR A 202 3.44 -13.04 16.43
N TYR A 203 3.80 -11.78 16.36
CA TYR A 203 2.88 -10.65 16.50
C TYR A 203 2.26 -10.26 15.17
N PHE A 204 3.06 -10.23 14.11
CA PHE A 204 2.57 -9.96 12.75
C PHE A 204 3.59 -10.41 11.70
N ALA A 205 3.09 -10.53 10.48
CA ALA A 205 3.90 -10.63 9.28
C ALA A 205 3.42 -9.61 8.25
N ALA A 206 4.37 -8.90 7.64
CA ALA A 206 4.14 -7.97 6.55
C ALA A 206 4.79 -8.51 5.26
N PHE A 207 4.06 -8.45 4.16
CA PHE A 207 4.46 -8.89 2.82
C PHE A 207 4.66 -7.64 1.98
N MET A 208 5.90 -7.25 1.80
CA MET A 208 6.29 -5.97 1.22
C MET A 208 6.65 -6.12 -0.25
N ASN A 209 6.05 -5.29 -1.08
CA ASN A 209 6.45 -5.06 -2.47
C ASN A 209 7.37 -3.82 -2.56
N LEU A 210 7.16 -2.85 -1.68
CA LEU A 210 7.96 -1.62 -1.55
C LEU A 210 8.51 -1.47 -0.14
N PRO A 211 9.58 -0.67 0.07
CA PRO A 211 10.26 -0.59 1.37
C PRO A 211 9.42 -0.03 2.51
N TYR A 212 8.48 0.87 2.22
CA TYR A 212 7.82 1.71 3.21
C TYR A 212 6.37 1.31 3.44
N GLU A 213 5.92 1.42 4.69
CA GLU A 213 4.53 1.27 5.09
C GLU A 213 4.20 2.17 6.28
N GLY A 214 2.90 2.45 6.49
CA GLY A 214 2.42 3.14 7.70
C GLY A 214 2.89 4.58 7.84
N GLY A 215 3.19 5.27 6.73
CA GLY A 215 3.63 6.66 6.71
C GLY A 215 5.11 6.85 6.92
N GLY A 216 5.91 5.89 6.47
CA GLY A 216 7.37 5.99 6.41
C GLY A 216 8.14 5.03 7.30
N PHE A 217 7.51 4.04 7.92
CA PHE A 217 8.24 2.90 8.48
C PHE A 217 8.87 2.10 7.35
N LYS A 218 10.18 1.91 7.41
CA LYS A 218 10.96 1.20 6.39
C LYS A 218 11.05 -0.28 6.76
N PHE A 219 9.93 -1.01 6.65
CA PHE A 219 9.80 -2.39 7.13
C PHE A 219 10.74 -3.37 6.43
N CYS A 220 10.84 -3.32 5.12
CA CYS A 220 11.82 -4.09 4.36
C CYS A 220 12.70 -3.12 3.56
N PRO A 221 13.86 -2.69 4.12
CA PRO A 221 14.71 -1.67 3.51
C PRO A 221 15.17 -1.97 2.08
N ASP A 222 15.31 -3.24 1.74
CA ASP A 222 15.83 -3.73 0.46
C ASP A 222 14.73 -4.22 -0.49
N ALA A 223 13.45 -4.05 -0.12
CA ALA A 223 12.32 -4.40 -0.98
C ALA A 223 12.30 -3.55 -2.25
N SER A 224 12.03 -4.17 -3.38
CA SER A 224 12.01 -3.54 -4.70
C SER A 224 10.80 -4.02 -5.49
N GLY A 225 9.92 -3.09 -5.87
CA GLY A 225 8.71 -3.38 -6.64
C GLY A 225 8.94 -3.83 -8.09
N SER A 226 10.16 -4.16 -8.50
CA SER A 226 10.47 -4.54 -9.88
C SER A 226 11.36 -5.78 -10.02
N ASP A 227 11.78 -6.38 -8.90
CA ASP A 227 12.74 -7.50 -8.88
C ASP A 227 12.09 -8.90 -8.96
N GLY A 228 10.75 -8.96 -8.98
CA GLY A 228 10.00 -10.20 -9.08
C GLY A 228 9.87 -10.97 -7.78
N PHE A 229 10.07 -10.32 -6.63
CA PHE A 229 9.97 -10.92 -5.31
C PHE A 229 9.15 -10.06 -4.35
N LEU A 230 8.62 -10.72 -3.33
CA LEU A 230 8.07 -10.11 -2.12
C LEU A 230 9.07 -10.28 -0.97
N ASP A 231 9.26 -9.24 -0.20
CA ASP A 231 10.01 -9.31 1.05
C ASP A 231 9.05 -9.51 2.23
N ILE A 232 9.24 -10.57 2.99
CA ILE A 232 8.39 -10.89 4.14
C ILE A 232 9.12 -10.48 5.42
N MET A 233 8.55 -9.58 6.19
CA MET A 233 9.01 -9.29 7.55
C MET A 233 8.14 -10.05 8.55
N VAL A 234 8.77 -10.85 9.42
CA VAL A 234 8.12 -11.52 10.55
C VAL A 234 8.68 -10.99 11.85
N VAL A 235 7.80 -10.54 12.75
CA VAL A 235 8.17 -10.11 14.11
C VAL A 235 7.71 -11.17 15.10
N SER A 236 8.66 -11.92 15.65
CA SER A 236 8.42 -13.06 16.53
C SER A 236 9.37 -13.09 17.73
N ASP A 237 9.00 -13.85 18.77
CA ASP A 237 9.82 -14.13 19.95
C ASP A 237 10.38 -12.90 20.68
N LEU A 238 9.71 -11.78 20.55
CA LEU A 238 10.03 -10.54 21.24
C LEU A 238 9.08 -10.31 22.43
N SER A 239 9.55 -9.61 23.45
CA SER A 239 8.65 -9.03 24.44
C SER A 239 7.99 -7.77 23.89
N LYS A 240 6.79 -7.46 24.37
CA LYS A 240 6.05 -6.25 23.97
C LYS A 240 6.88 -4.97 24.16
N LEU A 241 7.64 -4.89 25.26
CA LEU A 241 8.54 -3.75 25.53
C LEU A 241 9.65 -3.63 24.48
N LYS A 242 10.25 -4.76 24.07
CA LYS A 242 11.25 -4.75 22.99
C LYS A 242 10.68 -4.28 21.66
N ILE A 243 9.45 -4.72 21.30
CA ILE A 243 8.79 -4.26 20.08
C ILE A 243 8.60 -2.74 20.12
N LEU A 244 8.15 -2.18 21.23
CA LEU A 244 8.01 -0.73 21.42
C LEU A 244 9.35 0.01 21.26
N CYS A 245 10.43 -0.53 21.84
CA CYS A 245 11.77 0.04 21.69
C CYS A 245 12.32 -0.04 20.26
N LEU A 246 11.87 -1.03 19.47
CA LEU A 246 12.30 -1.20 18.07
C LEU A 246 11.53 -0.29 17.10
N LEU A 247 10.31 0.13 17.41
CA LEU A 247 9.49 0.96 16.53
C LEU A 247 10.21 2.20 15.98
N PRO A 248 10.92 3.02 16.78
CA PRO A 248 11.66 4.16 16.24
C PRO A 248 12.77 3.76 15.25
N THR A 249 13.36 2.59 15.43
CA THR A 249 14.43 2.11 14.55
C THR A 249 13.91 1.65 13.19
N ALA A 250 12.61 1.39 13.09
CA ALA A 250 11.95 1.00 11.83
C ALA A 250 11.89 2.16 10.82
N PHE A 251 11.88 3.42 11.26
CA PHE A 251 11.98 4.56 10.33
C PHE A 251 13.31 4.59 9.57
N SER A 252 14.38 4.07 10.18
CA SER A 252 15.70 3.99 9.54
C SER A 252 16.03 2.60 8.99
N GLY A 253 15.12 1.64 9.08
CA GLY A 253 15.31 0.25 8.66
C GLY A 253 16.27 -0.55 9.56
N LYS A 254 16.73 0.01 10.69
CA LYS A 254 17.71 -0.66 11.56
C LYS A 254 17.12 -1.81 12.39
N HIS A 255 15.80 -1.88 12.52
CA HIS A 255 15.10 -2.95 13.24
C HIS A 255 15.39 -4.34 12.65
N THR A 256 15.70 -4.45 11.35
CA THR A 256 16.02 -5.73 10.68
C THR A 256 17.27 -6.44 11.23
N ARG A 257 18.10 -5.72 11.97
CA ARG A 257 19.33 -6.26 12.59
C ARG A 257 19.08 -6.94 13.94
N PHE A 258 17.90 -6.82 14.48
CA PHE A 258 17.60 -7.34 15.81
C PHE A 258 17.04 -8.77 15.73
N LYS A 259 17.52 -9.62 16.64
CA LYS A 259 16.98 -10.98 16.82
C LYS A 259 15.50 -10.87 17.17
N GLY A 260 14.67 -11.62 16.42
CA GLY A 260 13.21 -11.59 16.53
C GLY A 260 12.52 -10.77 15.41
N VAL A 261 13.30 -10.14 14.53
CA VAL A 261 12.86 -9.63 13.24
C VAL A 261 13.52 -10.48 12.16
N THR A 262 12.73 -11.17 11.37
CA THR A 262 13.21 -12.05 10.28
C THR A 262 12.73 -11.49 8.97
N ILE A 263 13.64 -11.33 8.00
CA ILE A 263 13.33 -10.99 6.62
C ILE A 263 13.52 -12.23 5.76
N LEU A 264 12.50 -12.54 4.95
CA LEU A 264 12.52 -13.61 3.95
C LEU A 264 12.17 -13.02 2.59
N LYS A 265 12.57 -13.70 1.51
CA LYS A 265 12.25 -13.28 0.15
C LYS A 265 11.62 -14.45 -0.61
N CYS A 266 10.52 -14.21 -1.34
CA CYS A 266 9.80 -15.23 -2.08
C CYS A 266 8.99 -14.61 -3.23
N ARG A 267 8.47 -15.45 -4.13
CA ARG A 267 7.49 -15.02 -5.15
C ARG A 267 6.06 -15.27 -4.71
N SER A 268 5.87 -16.30 -3.90
CA SER A 268 4.60 -16.60 -3.28
C SER A 268 4.79 -17.27 -1.93
N VAL A 269 3.81 -17.12 -1.05
CA VAL A 269 3.80 -17.74 0.27
C VAL A 269 2.38 -18.10 0.68
N LYS A 270 2.24 -19.32 1.19
CA LYS A 270 1.04 -19.73 1.93
C LYS A 270 1.28 -19.49 3.41
N VAL A 271 0.32 -18.87 4.06
CA VAL A 271 0.39 -18.45 5.46
C VAL A 271 -0.73 -19.10 6.24
N VAL A 272 -0.39 -19.76 7.34
CA VAL A 272 -1.36 -20.39 8.25
C VAL A 272 -1.09 -19.92 9.67
N THR A 273 -2.16 -19.58 10.39
CA THR A 273 -2.10 -19.17 11.81
C THR A 273 -3.04 -20.00 12.67
N ASP A 274 -2.72 -20.16 13.97
CA ASP A 274 -3.51 -20.94 14.92
C ASP A 274 -4.89 -20.33 15.20
N ARG A 275 -5.04 -19.02 15.02
CA ARG A 275 -6.33 -18.30 15.12
C ARG A 275 -6.50 -17.29 13.98
N ALA A 276 -7.74 -16.87 13.71
CA ALA A 276 -8.02 -15.86 12.73
C ALA A 276 -7.46 -14.49 13.15
N LEU A 277 -6.75 -13.85 12.24
CA LEU A 277 -6.11 -12.55 12.44
C LEU A 277 -6.62 -11.53 11.41
N PRO A 278 -6.60 -10.23 11.76
CA PRO A 278 -6.92 -9.17 10.81
C PRO A 278 -5.90 -9.11 9.67
N LEU A 279 -6.39 -8.70 8.50
CA LEU A 279 -5.62 -8.53 7.27
C LEU A 279 -5.73 -7.09 6.78
N HIS A 280 -4.73 -6.64 6.06
CA HIS A 280 -4.80 -5.42 5.25
C HIS A 280 -4.10 -5.57 3.90
N THR A 281 -4.39 -4.67 2.98
CA THR A 281 -3.63 -4.42 1.75
C THR A 281 -3.50 -2.91 1.59
N ASP A 282 -2.28 -2.40 1.42
CA ASP A 282 -1.94 -0.96 1.34
C ASP A 282 -2.59 -0.14 2.48
N GLY A 283 -2.58 -0.69 3.70
CA GLY A 283 -3.20 -0.06 4.88
C GLY A 283 -4.74 -0.09 4.92
N GLU A 284 -5.40 -0.63 3.89
CA GLU A 284 -6.87 -0.77 3.87
C GLU A 284 -7.26 -2.10 4.56
N PRO A 285 -8.03 -2.03 5.66
CA PRO A 285 -8.43 -3.21 6.41
C PRO A 285 -9.25 -4.19 5.59
N SER A 286 -9.04 -5.47 5.83
CA SER A 286 -9.76 -6.58 5.24
C SER A 286 -10.36 -7.47 6.34
N PHE A 287 -10.85 -8.64 5.95
CA PHE A 287 -11.48 -9.58 6.87
C PHE A 287 -10.46 -10.30 7.76
N LEU A 288 -10.95 -11.00 8.78
CA LEU A 288 -10.16 -11.94 9.59
C LEU A 288 -9.93 -13.24 8.80
N SER A 289 -8.72 -13.81 8.87
CA SER A 289 -8.43 -15.14 8.32
C SER A 289 -7.40 -15.89 9.14
N LYS A 290 -7.47 -17.24 9.05
CA LYS A 290 -6.42 -18.15 9.54
C LYS A 290 -5.47 -18.57 8.43
N GLU A 291 -5.93 -18.52 7.18
CA GLU A 291 -5.17 -18.99 6.03
C GLU A 291 -5.29 -17.96 4.91
N ILE A 292 -4.16 -17.58 4.35
CA ILE A 292 -4.05 -16.71 3.19
C ILE A 292 -2.94 -17.19 2.28
N GLU A 293 -3.01 -16.77 1.03
CA GLU A 293 -1.93 -16.90 0.06
C GLU A 293 -1.56 -15.50 -0.41
N VAL A 294 -0.27 -15.20 -0.42
CA VAL A 294 0.26 -13.93 -0.94
C VAL A 294 1.23 -14.25 -2.07
N SER A 295 1.04 -13.60 -3.21
CA SER A 295 1.86 -13.83 -4.40
C SER A 295 1.96 -12.54 -5.22
N LEU A 296 2.83 -12.55 -6.23
CA LEU A 296 2.82 -11.52 -7.26
C LEU A 296 1.81 -11.86 -8.37
N GLU A 297 1.21 -10.83 -8.97
CA GLU A 297 0.46 -10.97 -10.23
C GLU A 297 1.43 -11.40 -11.35
N LYS A 298 0.88 -12.05 -12.38
CA LYS A 298 1.67 -12.43 -13.57
C LYS A 298 2.04 -11.23 -14.42
N GLU A 299 1.11 -10.29 -14.54
CA GLU A 299 1.27 -9.06 -15.29
C GLU A 299 1.93 -7.98 -14.41
N LYS A 300 2.80 -7.19 -15.00
CA LYS A 300 3.39 -6.01 -14.36
C LYS A 300 2.67 -4.75 -14.79
N LEU A 301 2.60 -3.78 -13.89
CA LEU A 301 2.05 -2.45 -14.17
C LEU A 301 3.15 -1.51 -14.67
N ASN A 302 2.88 -0.75 -15.73
CA ASN A 302 3.78 0.34 -16.12
C ASN A 302 3.52 1.56 -15.24
N VAL A 303 4.54 2.04 -14.53
CA VAL A 303 4.42 3.19 -13.60
C VAL A 303 5.43 4.27 -14.01
N ILE A 304 4.95 5.50 -14.14
CA ILE A 304 5.80 6.67 -14.36
C ILE A 304 6.42 7.05 -13.02
N VAL A 305 7.75 7.04 -12.93
CA VAL A 305 8.48 7.30 -11.69
C VAL A 305 9.39 8.52 -11.76
N GLU A 306 9.83 8.90 -12.96
CA GLU A 306 10.71 10.06 -13.20
C GLU A 306 10.40 10.73 -14.55
#